data_c6cfbd779b53365fc8b28eddeba6adfd
#
_entry.id   c6cfbd779b53365fc8b28eddeba6adfd
#
_cell.length_a   1.000
_cell.length_b   1.000
_cell.length_c   1.000
_cell.angle_alpha   90.00
_cell.angle_beta   90.00
_cell.angle_gamma   90.00
#
_symmetry.space_group_name_H-M   'P 1'
#
loop_
_entity.id
_entity.type
_entity.pdbx_description
1 polymer ?
#
loop_
_entity_poly.entity_id
_entity_poly.type
_entity_poly.pdbx_seq_one_letter_code
_entity_poly.pdbx_strand_id
1 'polypeptide(L)'
;MNQSLNSLGLKKAPRDTRVVVAMSGGVDSSVTAALLAEQGYDVVGVTLQLYDHGAAVQRKGACCAGQDIKDAGRVAETIGIPHYVLNYESRFREEVIDVFADAYVRGETPIPCVTCNQTVKFRDLLATAQDLGAEALATGHYIRRVAGDRGPELHRAADEGKDQSYFLFATTEEQLDYLRFPLGEFTKAETRDL
;
A
#
# COMPACT_ATOMS: atom_id res chain seq x y z
N MET A 1 -1.15 -29.89 16.22
CA MET A 1 -0.54 -29.72 14.87
C MET A 1 -0.05 -28.30 14.78
N ASN A 2 1.25 -28.09 14.72
CA ASN A 2 1.84 -26.77 14.57
C ASN A 2 1.57 -26.31 13.14
N GLN A 3 0.53 -25.48 12.91
CA GLN A 3 0.34 -24.88 11.59
C GLN A 3 1.50 -23.93 11.35
N SER A 4 2.34 -24.22 10.35
CA SER A 4 3.37 -23.31 9.90
C SER A 4 2.72 -22.01 9.42
N LEU A 5 3.35 -20.87 9.75
CA LEU A 5 2.92 -19.57 9.22
C LEU A 5 3.13 -19.54 7.69
N ASN A 6 2.22 -18.89 6.98
CA ASN A 6 2.42 -18.58 5.56
C ASN A 6 3.44 -17.45 5.39
N SER A 7 3.76 -17.07 4.14
CA SER A 7 4.75 -16.02 3.84
C SER A 7 4.40 -14.64 4.40
N LEU A 8 3.14 -14.41 4.74
CA LEU A 8 2.67 -13.18 5.39
C LEU A 8 2.63 -13.27 6.91
N GLY A 9 3.08 -14.38 7.50
CA GLY A 9 3.09 -14.60 8.95
C GLY A 9 1.71 -14.94 9.54
N LEU A 10 0.76 -15.41 8.73
CA LEU A 10 -0.59 -15.78 9.15
C LEU A 10 -0.73 -17.30 9.28
N LYS A 11 -1.55 -17.77 10.24
CA LYS A 11 -1.79 -19.20 10.52
C LYS A 11 -2.85 -19.82 9.60
N LYS A 12 -2.84 -19.46 8.32
CA LYS A 12 -3.76 -19.98 7.31
C LYS A 12 -3.01 -20.37 6.04
N ALA A 13 -3.57 -21.28 5.24
CA ALA A 13 -3.02 -21.53 3.92
C ALA A 13 -3.21 -20.30 3.03
N PRO A 14 -2.29 -20.00 2.09
CA PRO A 14 -2.44 -18.87 1.18
C PRO A 14 -3.82 -18.78 0.52
N ARG A 15 -4.32 -19.88 -0.04
CA ARG A 15 -5.62 -19.97 -0.72
C ARG A 15 -6.82 -19.62 0.16
N ASP A 16 -6.68 -19.74 1.47
CA ASP A 16 -7.73 -19.45 2.47
C ASP A 16 -7.53 -18.07 3.10
N THR A 17 -6.51 -17.32 2.65
CA THR A 17 -6.13 -16.00 3.17
C THR A 17 -6.42 -14.94 2.10
N ARG A 18 -7.40 -14.08 2.37
CA ARG A 18 -7.66 -12.92 1.52
C ARG A 18 -6.73 -11.78 1.86
N VAL A 19 -6.15 -11.16 0.83
CA VAL A 19 -5.24 -10.02 0.96
C VAL A 19 -5.68 -8.89 0.04
N VAL A 20 -5.90 -7.71 0.59
CA VAL A 20 -6.06 -6.50 -0.22
C VAL A 20 -4.67 -5.95 -0.54
N VAL A 21 -4.43 -5.63 -1.81
CA VAL A 21 -3.20 -4.97 -2.27
C VAL A 21 -3.52 -3.54 -2.70
N ALA A 22 -2.84 -2.56 -2.07
CA ALA A 22 -2.91 -1.17 -2.48
C ALA A 22 -2.13 -0.99 -3.80
N MET A 23 -2.85 -0.84 -4.90
CA MET A 23 -2.30 -0.71 -6.25
C MET A 23 -2.28 0.75 -6.70
N SER A 24 -1.10 1.27 -7.02
CA SER A 24 -0.91 2.64 -7.50
C SER A 24 -0.67 2.74 -9.00
N GLY A 25 -0.69 1.60 -9.72
CA GLY A 25 -0.29 1.53 -11.13
C GLY A 25 1.22 1.52 -11.37
N GLY A 26 2.03 1.71 -10.34
CA GLY A 26 3.49 1.60 -10.40
C GLY A 26 3.99 0.16 -10.30
N VAL A 27 5.24 -0.09 -10.74
CA VAL A 27 5.89 -1.39 -10.75
C VAL A 27 5.83 -2.09 -9.38
N ASP A 28 6.13 -1.39 -8.29
CA ASP A 28 6.23 -1.99 -6.97
C ASP A 28 4.90 -2.59 -6.48
N SER A 29 3.81 -1.85 -6.63
CA SER A 29 2.49 -2.35 -6.27
C SER A 29 2.01 -3.47 -7.19
N SER A 30 2.39 -3.43 -8.46
CA SER A 30 2.08 -4.47 -9.44
C SER A 30 2.80 -5.78 -9.12
N VAL A 31 4.11 -5.71 -8.83
CA VAL A 31 4.90 -6.87 -8.41
C VAL A 31 4.39 -7.43 -7.08
N THR A 32 4.01 -6.56 -6.13
CA THR A 32 3.39 -7.01 -4.87
C THR A 32 2.13 -7.84 -5.11
N ALA A 33 1.24 -7.40 -6.00
CA ALA A 33 0.02 -8.12 -6.32
C ALA A 33 0.32 -9.44 -7.04
N ALA A 34 1.24 -9.44 -8.01
CA ALA A 34 1.64 -10.63 -8.74
C ALA A 34 2.28 -11.69 -7.84
N LEU A 35 3.24 -11.32 -6.99
CA LEU A 35 3.89 -12.21 -6.04
C LEU A 35 2.90 -12.90 -5.10
N LEU A 36 1.92 -12.18 -4.59
CA LEU A 36 0.91 -12.75 -3.70
C LEU A 36 -0.05 -13.67 -4.46
N ALA A 37 -0.45 -13.30 -5.68
CA ALA A 37 -1.29 -14.14 -6.52
C ALA A 37 -0.56 -15.45 -6.90
N GLU A 38 0.72 -15.39 -7.27
CA GLU A 38 1.56 -16.57 -7.58
C GLU A 38 1.75 -17.48 -6.36
N GLN A 39 1.81 -16.92 -5.16
CA GLN A 39 1.85 -17.67 -3.91
C GLN A 39 0.50 -18.31 -3.55
N GLY A 40 -0.54 -18.04 -4.34
CA GLY A 40 -1.87 -18.64 -4.21
C GLY A 40 -2.78 -17.96 -3.18
N TYR A 41 -2.52 -16.70 -2.81
CA TYR A 41 -3.43 -15.91 -1.97
C TYR A 41 -4.69 -15.49 -2.73
N ASP A 42 -5.79 -15.30 -2.02
CA ASP A 42 -7.01 -14.65 -2.53
C ASP A 42 -6.77 -13.13 -2.56
N VAL A 43 -6.21 -12.64 -3.66
CA VAL A 43 -5.78 -11.24 -3.81
C VAL A 43 -6.87 -10.37 -4.39
N VAL A 44 -7.10 -9.22 -3.77
CA VAL A 44 -7.99 -8.16 -4.26
C VAL A 44 -7.19 -6.88 -4.43
N GLY A 45 -7.11 -6.34 -5.65
CA GLY A 45 -6.47 -5.06 -5.94
C GLY A 45 -7.39 -3.88 -5.59
N VAL A 46 -6.87 -2.86 -4.93
CA VAL A 46 -7.60 -1.61 -4.67
C VAL A 46 -6.73 -0.42 -5.03
N THR A 47 -7.28 0.49 -5.84
CA THR A 47 -6.66 1.78 -6.18
C THR A 47 -7.50 2.92 -5.61
N LEU A 48 -6.84 3.87 -4.94
CA LEU A 48 -7.48 5.10 -4.48
C LEU A 48 -7.37 6.18 -5.57
N GLN A 49 -8.49 6.67 -6.04
CA GLN A 49 -8.53 7.85 -6.91
C GLN A 49 -8.46 9.11 -6.03
N LEU A 50 -7.28 9.76 -6.03
CA LEU A 50 -6.98 10.90 -5.16
C LEU A 50 -7.20 12.26 -5.84
N TYR A 51 -7.35 12.29 -7.16
CA TYR A 51 -7.52 13.51 -7.97
C TYR A 51 -8.55 13.32 -9.06
N ASP A 52 -9.32 14.39 -9.34
CA ASP A 52 -10.19 14.46 -10.53
C ASP A 52 -9.36 14.61 -11.81
N HIS A 53 -9.56 13.71 -12.76
CA HIS A 53 -8.88 13.70 -14.05
C HIS A 53 -9.32 14.81 -15.00
N GLY A 54 -10.47 15.44 -14.75
CA GLY A 54 -10.99 16.56 -15.54
C GLY A 54 -10.34 17.90 -15.18
N ALA A 55 -9.84 18.04 -13.95
CA ALA A 55 -9.30 19.31 -13.43
C ALA A 55 -7.76 19.32 -13.30
N ALA A 56 -7.10 18.15 -13.22
CA ALA A 56 -5.66 18.07 -13.05
C ALA A 56 -4.95 17.97 -14.40
N VAL A 57 -4.30 19.06 -14.78
CA VAL A 57 -3.37 19.14 -15.91
C VAL A 57 -2.36 17.99 -15.84
N GLN A 58 -2.22 17.28 -16.96
CA GLN A 58 -1.27 16.23 -17.29
C GLN A 58 0.16 16.46 -16.73
N ARG A 59 0.39 16.16 -15.46
CA ARG A 59 1.74 16.06 -14.89
C ARG A 59 2.10 14.60 -14.73
N LYS A 60 3.08 14.14 -15.52
CA LYS A 60 3.74 12.84 -15.32
C LYS A 60 4.27 12.79 -13.89
N GLY A 61 3.83 11.79 -13.10
CA GLY A 61 4.32 11.54 -11.75
C GLY A 61 3.43 12.02 -10.59
N ALA A 62 2.21 12.50 -10.86
CA ALA A 62 1.22 12.70 -9.79
C ALA A 62 0.66 11.33 -9.36
N CYS A 63 0.69 11.03 -8.05
CA CYS A 63 0.15 9.78 -7.51
C CYS A 63 -1.31 9.57 -7.95
N CYS A 64 -1.60 8.39 -8.53
CA CYS A 64 -2.94 7.94 -8.92
C CYS A 64 -3.64 8.85 -9.97
N ALA A 65 -2.89 9.31 -10.96
CA ALA A 65 -3.45 9.91 -12.18
C ALA A 65 -4.22 8.85 -12.99
N GLY A 66 -5.13 9.26 -13.90
CA GLY A 66 -5.99 8.34 -14.68
C GLY A 66 -5.24 7.27 -15.45
N GLN A 67 -4.00 7.52 -15.84
CA GLN A 67 -3.14 6.51 -16.46
C GLN A 67 -2.73 5.44 -15.44
N ASP A 68 -2.37 5.82 -14.22
CA ASP A 68 -1.95 4.90 -13.17
C ASP A 68 -3.10 3.96 -12.78
N ILE A 69 -4.34 4.46 -12.72
CA ILE A 69 -5.55 3.64 -12.47
C ILE A 69 -5.74 2.61 -13.60
N LYS A 70 -5.57 3.04 -14.86
CA LYS A 70 -5.66 2.14 -16.01
C LYS A 70 -4.56 1.08 -16.01
N ASP A 71 -3.35 1.47 -15.64
CA ASP A 71 -2.21 0.55 -15.56
C ASP A 71 -2.41 -0.46 -14.44
N ALA A 72 -2.91 -0.04 -13.26
CA ALA A 72 -3.30 -0.96 -12.19
C ALA A 72 -4.39 -1.95 -12.63
N GLY A 73 -5.41 -1.47 -13.33
CA GLY A 73 -6.48 -2.33 -13.88
C GLY A 73 -5.96 -3.35 -14.88
N ARG A 74 -5.06 -2.96 -15.79
CA ARG A 74 -4.44 -3.88 -16.76
C ARG A 74 -3.60 -4.96 -16.08
N VAL A 75 -2.82 -4.59 -15.07
CA VAL A 75 -2.05 -5.56 -14.29
C VAL A 75 -2.99 -6.54 -13.60
N ALA A 76 -4.03 -6.05 -12.92
CA ALA A 76 -5.00 -6.89 -12.24
C ALA A 76 -5.70 -7.87 -13.20
N GLU A 77 -6.08 -7.40 -14.39
CA GLU A 77 -6.65 -8.24 -15.45
C GLU A 77 -5.64 -9.32 -15.92
N THR A 78 -4.36 -8.92 -16.11
CA THR A 78 -3.31 -9.83 -16.58
C THR A 78 -3.04 -10.97 -15.59
N ILE A 79 -3.01 -10.66 -14.28
CA ILE A 79 -2.78 -11.65 -13.22
C ILE A 79 -4.08 -12.33 -12.74
N GLY A 80 -5.24 -11.91 -13.25
CA GLY A 80 -6.53 -12.56 -12.99
C GLY A 80 -7.12 -12.28 -11.61
N ILE A 81 -6.86 -11.11 -11.02
CA ILE A 81 -7.42 -10.71 -9.73
C ILE A 81 -8.51 -9.64 -9.88
N PRO A 82 -9.52 -9.59 -8.98
CA PRO A 82 -10.48 -8.49 -8.94
C PRO A 82 -9.77 -7.18 -8.57
N HIS A 83 -10.23 -6.07 -9.19
CA HIS A 83 -9.68 -4.74 -8.94
C HIS A 83 -10.79 -3.71 -8.75
N TYR A 84 -10.69 -2.90 -7.71
CA TYR A 84 -11.64 -1.85 -7.38
C TYR A 84 -10.95 -0.49 -7.33
N VAL A 85 -11.63 0.52 -7.86
CA VAL A 85 -11.21 1.92 -7.76
C VAL A 85 -12.15 2.64 -6.80
N LEU A 86 -11.58 3.22 -5.75
CA LEU A 86 -12.33 3.94 -4.73
C LEU A 86 -12.09 5.44 -4.90
N ASN A 87 -13.17 6.21 -4.98
CA ASN A 87 -13.08 7.67 -5.05
C ASN A 87 -12.79 8.25 -3.68
N TYR A 88 -11.60 8.85 -3.53
CA TYR A 88 -11.11 9.50 -2.33
C TYR A 88 -10.72 10.97 -2.57
N GLU A 89 -11.17 11.58 -3.66
CA GLU A 89 -10.79 12.94 -4.06
C GLU A 89 -11.10 13.99 -3.00
N SER A 90 -12.36 14.04 -2.53
CA SER A 90 -12.78 15.00 -1.50
C SER A 90 -11.98 14.81 -0.21
N ARG A 91 -11.84 13.58 0.23
CA ARG A 91 -11.13 13.22 1.46
C ARG A 91 -9.65 13.53 1.40
N PHE A 92 -9.01 13.22 0.28
CA PHE A 92 -7.60 13.54 0.05
C PHE A 92 -7.37 15.05 0.03
N ARG A 93 -8.30 15.79 -0.58
CA ARG A 93 -8.24 17.26 -0.58
C ARG A 93 -8.31 17.80 0.85
N GLU A 94 -9.33 17.43 1.60
CA GLU A 94 -9.57 17.94 2.96
C GLU A 94 -8.45 17.54 3.95
N GLU A 95 -8.07 16.28 3.96
CA GLU A 95 -7.17 15.73 4.98
C GLU A 95 -5.68 15.86 4.63
N VAL A 96 -5.34 16.07 3.36
CA VAL A 96 -3.93 16.15 2.93
C VAL A 96 -3.61 17.48 2.28
N ILE A 97 -4.37 17.90 1.26
CA ILE A 97 -4.01 19.09 0.48
C ILE A 97 -4.27 20.37 1.27
N ASP A 98 -5.45 20.50 1.87
CA ASP A 98 -5.82 21.71 2.62
C ASP A 98 -4.97 21.82 3.88
N VAL A 99 -4.71 20.71 4.59
CA VAL A 99 -3.81 20.67 5.75
C VAL A 99 -2.37 21.04 5.36
N PHE A 100 -1.89 20.57 4.20
CA PHE A 100 -0.58 20.96 3.67
C PHE A 100 -0.51 22.46 3.38
N ALA A 101 -1.52 22.99 2.69
CA ALA A 101 -1.58 24.41 2.33
C ALA A 101 -1.60 25.31 3.57
N ASP A 102 -2.43 24.97 4.55
CA ASP A 102 -2.53 25.73 5.82
C ASP A 102 -1.22 25.71 6.61
N ALA A 103 -0.58 24.56 6.72
CA ALA A 103 0.72 24.44 7.39
C ALA A 103 1.80 25.27 6.68
N TYR A 104 1.82 25.24 5.35
CA TYR A 104 2.77 26.02 4.56
C TYR A 104 2.56 27.53 4.73
N VAL A 105 1.31 28.00 4.77
CA VAL A 105 0.97 29.41 5.04
C VAL A 105 1.44 29.86 6.43
N ARG A 106 1.45 28.95 7.43
CA ARG A 106 1.99 29.22 8.77
C ARG A 106 3.52 29.16 8.84
N GLY A 107 4.22 28.89 7.72
CA GLY A 107 5.68 28.78 7.69
C GLY A 107 6.23 27.44 8.19
N GLU A 108 5.37 26.42 8.31
CA GLU A 108 5.75 25.04 8.64
C GLU A 108 6.22 24.30 7.39
N THR A 109 6.97 23.20 7.59
CA THR A 109 7.39 22.31 6.49
C THR A 109 6.70 20.95 6.63
N PRO A 110 5.43 20.83 6.20
CA PRO A 110 4.67 19.60 6.32
C PRO A 110 5.15 18.53 5.33
N ILE A 111 4.94 17.25 5.70
CA ILE A 111 5.27 16.09 4.86
C ILE A 111 3.95 15.41 4.44
N PRO A 112 3.37 15.79 3.29
CA PRO A 112 2.05 15.30 2.88
C PRO A 112 1.99 13.78 2.70
N CYS A 113 3.13 13.14 2.34
CA CYS A 113 3.18 11.69 2.22
C CYS A 113 2.95 10.97 3.55
N VAL A 114 3.46 11.51 4.66
CA VAL A 114 3.21 10.96 6.00
C VAL A 114 1.73 11.09 6.35
N THR A 115 1.16 12.28 6.19
CA THR A 115 -0.27 12.53 6.44
C THR A 115 -1.15 11.61 5.60
N CYS A 116 -0.86 11.47 4.30
CA CYS A 116 -1.59 10.56 3.40
C CYS A 116 -1.52 9.10 3.86
N ASN A 117 -0.34 8.62 4.28
CA ASN A 117 -0.22 7.26 4.81
C ASN A 117 -1.01 7.06 6.11
N GLN A 118 -0.96 8.04 7.03
CA GLN A 118 -1.67 7.97 8.31
C GLN A 118 -3.19 7.96 8.14
N THR A 119 -3.72 8.84 7.30
CA THR A 119 -5.16 9.09 7.19
C THR A 119 -5.80 8.25 6.08
N VAL A 120 -5.49 8.56 4.84
CA VAL A 120 -6.17 7.99 3.67
C VAL A 120 -5.78 6.53 3.42
N LYS A 121 -4.46 6.22 3.47
CA LYS A 121 -4.03 4.86 3.11
C LYS A 121 -4.23 3.86 4.24
N PHE A 122 -3.70 4.13 5.44
CA PHE A 122 -3.67 3.10 6.48
C PHE A 122 -4.87 3.15 7.44
N ARG A 123 -5.57 4.26 7.55
CA ARG A 123 -6.84 4.29 8.28
C ARG A 123 -8.00 3.79 7.41
N ASP A 124 -8.19 4.43 6.26
CA ASP A 124 -9.40 4.22 5.47
C ASP A 124 -9.31 2.98 4.59
N LEU A 125 -8.16 2.75 3.93
CA LEU A 125 -7.97 1.56 3.11
C LEU A 125 -7.88 0.29 3.96
N LEU A 126 -7.38 0.39 5.20
CA LEU A 126 -7.39 -0.72 6.14
C LEU A 126 -8.83 -1.08 6.54
N ALA A 127 -9.67 -0.09 6.86
CA ALA A 127 -11.08 -0.31 7.11
C ALA A 127 -11.78 -0.97 5.91
N THR A 128 -11.52 -0.47 4.69
CA THR A 128 -12.04 -1.08 3.47
C THR A 128 -11.56 -2.53 3.28
N ALA A 129 -10.31 -2.82 3.58
CA ALA A 129 -9.77 -4.18 3.51
C ALA A 129 -10.47 -5.12 4.50
N GLN A 130 -10.75 -4.64 5.71
CA GLN A 130 -11.53 -5.38 6.72
C GLN A 130 -12.97 -5.63 6.26
N ASP A 131 -13.63 -4.63 5.67
CA ASP A 131 -14.98 -4.75 5.10
C ASP A 131 -15.05 -5.77 3.95
N LEU A 132 -13.98 -5.90 3.18
CA LEU A 132 -13.81 -6.92 2.14
C LEU A 132 -13.47 -8.31 2.71
N GLY A 133 -13.39 -8.45 4.03
CA GLY A 133 -13.05 -9.70 4.72
C GLY A 133 -11.60 -10.12 4.52
N ALA A 134 -10.70 -9.19 4.21
CA ALA A 134 -9.27 -9.48 4.08
C ALA A 134 -8.63 -9.63 5.47
N GLU A 135 -7.55 -10.37 5.53
CA GLU A 135 -6.77 -10.63 6.75
C GLU A 135 -5.47 -9.81 6.78
N ALA A 136 -5.15 -9.18 5.66
CA ALA A 136 -4.01 -8.29 5.55
C ALA A 136 -4.23 -7.24 4.45
N LEU A 137 -3.59 -6.09 4.62
CA LEU A 137 -3.40 -5.06 3.61
C LEU A 137 -1.93 -5.04 3.20
N ALA A 138 -1.64 -5.40 1.95
CA ALA A 138 -0.30 -5.38 1.41
C ALA A 138 -0.04 -4.12 0.57
N THR A 139 1.18 -3.61 0.65
CA THR A 139 1.63 -2.45 -0.14
C THR A 139 3.02 -2.68 -0.70
N GLY A 140 3.33 -1.99 -1.82
CA GLY A 140 4.64 -2.02 -2.46
C GLY A 140 5.70 -1.15 -1.78
N HIS A 141 5.58 -0.85 -0.49
CA HIS A 141 6.61 -0.09 0.23
C HIS A 141 7.83 -0.96 0.54
N TYR A 142 9.02 -0.37 0.33
CA TYR A 142 10.29 -0.96 0.76
C TYR A 142 10.50 -0.69 2.25
N ILE A 143 10.03 -1.62 3.07
CA ILE A 143 10.11 -1.59 4.52
C ILE A 143 9.88 -3.02 5.02
N ARG A 144 10.43 -3.39 6.16
CA ARG A 144 10.25 -4.72 6.73
C ARG A 144 9.36 -4.68 7.97
N ARG A 145 8.42 -5.61 8.02
CA ARG A 145 7.66 -5.93 9.22
C ARG A 145 8.23 -7.21 9.83
N VAL A 146 8.77 -7.10 11.00
CA VAL A 146 9.41 -8.21 11.73
C VAL A 146 8.57 -8.55 12.95
N ALA A 147 8.48 -9.83 13.29
CA ALA A 147 7.86 -10.24 14.55
C ALA A 147 8.86 -10.01 15.69
N GLY A 148 8.53 -9.08 16.59
CA GLY A 148 9.29 -8.81 17.79
C GLY A 148 8.67 -9.45 19.03
N ASP A 149 9.35 -9.35 20.17
CA ASP A 149 8.91 -9.96 21.44
C ASP A 149 7.61 -9.36 21.99
N ARG A 150 7.32 -8.11 21.66
CA ARG A 150 6.15 -7.38 22.16
C ARG A 150 5.07 -7.12 21.10
N GLY A 151 5.29 -7.57 19.88
CA GLY A 151 4.38 -7.33 18.75
C GLY A 151 5.16 -7.08 17.46
N PRO A 152 4.49 -6.66 16.38
CA PRO A 152 5.16 -6.35 15.10
C PRO A 152 6.04 -5.12 15.22
N GLU A 153 7.22 -5.20 14.63
CA GLU A 153 8.21 -4.13 14.57
C GLU A 153 8.39 -3.65 13.13
N LEU A 154 8.58 -2.34 12.97
CA LEU A 154 8.90 -1.72 11.69
C LEU A 154 10.41 -1.55 11.56
N HIS A 155 11.01 -2.23 10.59
CA HIS A 155 12.44 -2.19 10.31
C HIS A 155 12.71 -1.55 8.95
N ARG A 156 13.91 -1.01 8.75
CA ARG A 156 14.35 -0.51 7.44
C ARG A 156 14.31 -1.63 6.40
N ALA A 157 14.11 -1.24 5.13
CA ALA A 157 14.22 -2.16 4.00
C ALA A 157 15.61 -2.79 3.88
N ALA A 158 15.71 -3.92 3.19
CA ALA A 158 16.99 -4.50 2.81
C ALA A 158 17.75 -3.61 1.81
N ASP A 159 17.04 -2.96 0.89
CA ASP A 159 17.60 -1.91 0.02
C ASP A 159 17.63 -0.57 0.75
N GLU A 160 18.77 -0.21 1.33
CA GLU A 160 18.96 1.07 2.03
C GLU A 160 18.70 2.28 1.13
N GLY A 161 18.98 2.18 -0.17
CA GLY A 161 18.75 3.24 -1.16
C GLY A 161 17.27 3.45 -1.51
N LYS A 162 16.40 2.53 -1.08
CA LYS A 162 14.95 2.56 -1.31
C LYS A 162 14.14 2.53 -0.02
N ASP A 163 14.78 2.55 1.13
CA ASP A 163 14.10 2.53 2.42
C ASP A 163 13.03 3.62 2.54
N GLN A 164 11.81 3.20 2.89
CA GLN A 164 10.64 4.06 3.04
C GLN A 164 10.11 4.09 4.49
N SER A 165 10.87 3.55 5.44
CA SER A 165 10.50 3.54 6.87
C SER A 165 10.21 4.94 7.40
N TYR A 166 10.90 5.95 6.87
CA TYR A 166 10.72 7.35 7.18
C TYR A 166 9.26 7.85 6.95
N PHE A 167 8.59 7.34 5.92
CA PHE A 167 7.20 7.78 5.63
C PHE A 167 6.15 7.07 6.49
N LEU A 168 6.55 6.03 7.25
CA LEU A 168 5.66 5.18 8.03
C LEU A 168 5.91 5.26 9.55
N PHE A 169 6.73 6.19 10.02
CA PHE A 169 7.08 6.30 11.45
C PHE A 169 5.87 6.50 12.37
N ALA A 170 4.78 7.02 11.84
CA ALA A 170 3.56 7.30 12.58
C ALA A 170 2.50 6.17 12.46
N THR A 171 2.87 5.02 11.87
CA THR A 171 2.02 3.82 11.82
C THR A 171 1.84 3.26 13.22
N THR A 172 0.59 3.04 13.63
CA THR A 172 0.28 2.45 14.94
C THR A 172 0.56 0.96 14.95
N GLU A 173 0.71 0.37 16.15
CA GLU A 173 0.89 -1.08 16.32
C GLU A 173 -0.27 -1.87 15.69
N GLU A 174 -1.51 -1.43 15.90
CA GLU A 174 -2.70 -2.06 15.33
C GLU A 174 -2.68 -2.04 13.80
N GLN A 175 -2.29 -0.92 13.19
CA GLN A 175 -2.12 -0.82 11.74
C GLN A 175 -1.00 -1.74 11.26
N LEU A 176 0.14 -1.74 11.96
CA LEU A 176 1.30 -2.54 11.60
C LEU A 176 1.01 -4.04 11.70
N ASP A 177 0.14 -4.44 12.63
CA ASP A 177 -0.27 -5.85 12.73
C ASP A 177 -1.04 -6.34 11.50
N TYR A 178 -1.77 -5.45 10.85
CA TYR A 178 -2.54 -5.75 9.64
C TYR A 178 -1.77 -5.53 8.33
N LEU A 179 -0.77 -4.63 8.33
CA LEU A 179 0.02 -4.28 7.14
C LEU A 179 1.04 -5.37 6.77
N ARG A 180 1.27 -5.53 5.46
CA ARG A 180 2.30 -6.41 4.90
C ARG A 180 3.09 -5.69 3.82
N PHE A 181 4.39 -5.95 3.79
CA PHE A 181 5.35 -5.30 2.90
C PHE A 181 6.17 -6.36 2.16
N PRO A 182 5.61 -7.04 1.15
CA PRO A 182 6.27 -8.16 0.47
C PRO A 182 7.61 -7.80 -0.17
N LEU A 183 7.83 -6.51 -0.51
CA LEU A 183 9.06 -6.04 -1.15
C LEU A 183 10.16 -5.62 -0.15
N GLY A 184 9.92 -5.74 1.14
CA GLY A 184 10.86 -5.25 2.15
C GLY A 184 12.23 -5.93 2.16
N GLU A 185 12.33 -7.17 1.71
CA GLU A 185 13.57 -7.95 1.61
C GLU A 185 14.21 -7.90 0.21
N PHE A 186 13.57 -7.25 -0.78
CA PHE A 186 14.06 -7.15 -2.15
C PHE A 186 14.75 -5.81 -2.40
N THR A 187 15.77 -5.85 -3.25
CA THR A 187 16.30 -4.64 -3.87
C THR A 187 15.38 -4.17 -5.00
N LYS A 188 15.53 -2.90 -5.40
CA LYS A 188 14.77 -2.36 -6.55
C LYS A 188 15.11 -3.06 -7.86
N ALA A 189 16.34 -3.57 -8.01
CA ALA A 189 16.74 -4.34 -9.18
C ALA A 189 15.99 -5.68 -9.21
N GLU A 190 16.04 -6.45 -8.14
CA GLU A 190 15.31 -7.73 -8.02
C GLU A 190 13.80 -7.54 -8.25
N THR A 191 13.20 -6.47 -7.68
CA THR A 191 11.77 -6.18 -7.91
C THR A 191 11.42 -5.94 -9.38
N ARG A 192 12.36 -5.46 -10.20
CA ARG A 192 12.13 -5.25 -11.64
C ARG A 192 12.33 -6.50 -12.47
N ASP A 193 13.09 -7.46 -11.95
CA ASP A 193 13.39 -8.72 -12.62
C ASP A 193 12.30 -9.78 -12.35
N LEU A 194 11.44 -9.54 -11.33
CA LEU A 194 10.23 -10.30 -11.04
C LEU A 194 9.08 -9.92 -11.96
#